data_0983e58501756063527d737c930a2716
#
_entry.id   0983e58501756063527d737c930a2716
#
_cell.length_a   1.000
_cell.length_b   1.000
_cell.length_c   1.000
_cell.angle_alpha   90.00
_cell.angle_beta   90.00
_cell.angle_gamma   90.00
#
_symmetry.space_group_name_H-M   'P 1'
#
loop_
_entity.id
_entity.type
_entity.pdbx_description
1 polymer ?
#
loop_
_entity_poly.entity_id
_entity_poly.type
_entity_poly.pdbx_seq_one_letter_code
_entity_poly.pdbx_strand_id
1 'polypeptide(L)'
;MEVIGILGGMGSFATLDLFRRVLKAFPAEKEWERPRVIIHNNCTMPSRVRAILYNEKQEQLIEEMSESVNQLVESGATKILLGCITAHHFLEKLPHQEVIINAAELTAKCIEPGEIAVLCTEGSMEAGVWTKVLSHCLIVYPSEEQLKRLREFIEVVKQDKITIEWQMQFVEYINSFGCKRVVLGCTELPVLLGDCKTEKEIIDPMQCAIESISSNTR
;
A
#
# COMPACT_ATOMS: atom_id res chain seq x y z
N MET A 1 -22.20 -8.83 8.39
CA MET A 1 -21.19 -7.86 8.85
C MET A 1 -19.89 -8.22 8.14
N GLU A 2 -19.22 -7.25 7.51
CA GLU A 2 -17.95 -7.51 6.82
C GLU A 2 -16.86 -7.91 7.81
N VAL A 3 -16.03 -8.87 7.41
CA VAL A 3 -14.83 -9.29 8.14
C VAL A 3 -13.63 -8.87 7.30
N ILE A 4 -12.81 -8.00 7.82
CA ILE A 4 -11.67 -7.41 7.10
C ILE A 4 -10.42 -8.25 7.35
N GLY A 5 -9.87 -8.84 6.29
CA GLY A 5 -8.56 -9.48 6.30
C GLY A 5 -7.46 -8.49 5.97
N ILE A 6 -6.34 -8.54 6.64
CA ILE A 6 -5.12 -7.81 6.30
C ILE A 6 -4.00 -8.82 6.05
N LEU A 7 -3.56 -8.93 4.80
CA LEU A 7 -2.36 -9.67 4.46
C LEU A 7 -1.17 -8.73 4.60
N GLY A 8 -0.45 -8.88 5.70
CA GLY A 8 0.67 -8.06 6.11
C GLY A 8 2.02 -8.77 6.03
N GLY A 9 3.02 -8.24 6.75
CA GLY A 9 4.38 -8.79 6.81
C GLY A 9 5.28 -8.38 5.64
N MET A 10 4.75 -7.62 4.69
CA MET A 10 5.49 -7.07 3.55
C MET A 10 6.06 -5.66 3.84
N GLY A 11 5.86 -5.24 5.01
CA GLY A 11 6.27 -4.26 5.96
C GLY A 11 5.38 -4.35 7.20
N SER A 12 5.92 -4.84 8.34
CA SER A 12 5.11 -5.05 9.54
C SER A 12 4.63 -3.75 10.17
N PHE A 13 5.43 -2.69 10.15
CA PHE A 13 5.01 -1.37 10.65
C PHE A 13 3.94 -0.73 9.76
N ALA A 14 4.03 -0.92 8.43
CA ALA A 14 2.95 -0.53 7.52
C ALA A 14 1.67 -1.35 7.78
N THR A 15 1.79 -2.64 8.13
CA THR A 15 0.66 -3.48 8.52
C THR A 15 -0.01 -2.98 9.80
N LEU A 16 0.79 -2.59 10.79
CA LEU A 16 0.30 -2.01 12.05
C LEU A 16 -0.45 -0.69 11.81
N ASP A 17 0.11 0.19 10.99
CA ASP A 17 -0.55 1.44 10.60
C ASP A 17 -1.85 1.18 9.84
N LEU A 18 -1.86 0.22 8.92
CA LEU A 18 -3.06 -0.18 8.19
C LEU A 18 -4.17 -0.64 9.14
N PHE A 19 -3.85 -1.46 10.13
CA PHE A 19 -4.81 -1.87 11.15
C PHE A 19 -5.34 -0.67 11.96
N ARG A 20 -4.46 0.23 12.40
CA ARG A 20 -4.84 1.47 13.09
C ARG A 20 -5.78 2.32 12.26
N ARG A 21 -5.55 2.44 10.96
CA ARG A 21 -6.40 3.21 10.03
C ARG A 21 -7.75 2.54 9.80
N VAL A 22 -7.79 1.21 9.70
CA VAL A 22 -9.06 0.46 9.67
C VAL A 22 -9.89 0.77 10.90
N LEU A 23 -9.31 0.71 12.10
CA LEU A 23 -10.04 1.04 13.34
C LEU A 23 -10.60 2.47 13.34
N LYS A 24 -9.85 3.44 12.80
CA LYS A 24 -10.30 4.84 12.69
C LYS A 24 -11.42 5.03 11.66
N ALA A 25 -11.42 4.25 10.59
CA ALA A 25 -12.43 4.34 9.54
C ALA A 25 -13.81 3.77 9.96
N PHE A 26 -13.83 2.94 11.03
CA PHE A 26 -15.05 2.38 11.62
C PHE A 26 -15.22 2.89 13.05
N PRO A 27 -15.58 4.18 13.23
CA PRO A 27 -15.82 4.75 14.55
C PRO A 27 -17.02 4.04 15.20
N ALA A 28 -16.88 3.72 16.49
CA ALA A 28 -17.90 3.01 17.25
C ALA A 28 -17.88 3.50 18.71
N GLU A 29 -19.04 3.55 19.35
CA GLU A 29 -19.13 3.86 20.79
C GLU A 29 -18.73 2.65 21.62
N LYS A 30 -19.02 1.45 21.11
CA LYS A 30 -18.75 0.18 21.77
C LYS A 30 -17.93 -0.74 20.86
N GLU A 31 -17.02 -1.52 21.46
CA GLU A 31 -16.09 -2.37 20.73
C GLU A 31 -16.78 -3.39 19.81
N TRP A 32 -17.91 -3.95 20.22
CA TRP A 32 -18.66 -4.93 19.42
C TRP A 32 -19.40 -4.36 18.19
N GLU A 33 -19.39 -3.05 18.01
CA GLU A 33 -19.95 -2.38 16.83
C GLU A 33 -18.91 -2.29 15.69
N ARG A 34 -17.63 -2.55 15.99
CA ARG A 34 -16.55 -2.57 15.00
C ARG A 34 -16.57 -3.82 14.14
N PRO A 35 -16.11 -3.74 12.90
CA PRO A 35 -15.91 -4.95 12.09
C PRO A 35 -14.85 -5.85 12.73
N ARG A 36 -15.04 -7.16 12.57
CA ARG A 36 -13.97 -8.11 12.88
C ARG A 36 -12.81 -7.91 11.94
N VAL A 37 -11.58 -7.85 12.47
CA VAL A 37 -10.37 -7.75 11.68
C VAL A 37 -9.48 -8.98 11.94
N ILE A 38 -8.96 -9.57 10.86
CA ILE A 38 -8.03 -10.71 10.91
C ILE A 38 -6.74 -10.24 10.24
N ILE A 39 -5.62 -10.33 10.95
CA ILE A 39 -4.31 -9.92 10.42
C ILE A 39 -3.43 -11.16 10.29
N HIS A 40 -3.02 -11.44 9.06
CA HIS A 40 -1.99 -12.44 8.77
C HIS A 40 -0.69 -11.73 8.40
N ASN A 41 0.19 -11.54 9.40
CA ASN A 41 1.46 -10.82 9.21
C ASN A 41 2.58 -11.83 8.87
N ASN A 42 2.67 -12.24 7.60
CA ASN A 42 3.68 -13.18 7.11
C ASN A 42 4.97 -12.44 6.71
N CYS A 43 5.94 -12.34 7.63
CA CYS A 43 7.22 -11.66 7.41
C CYS A 43 8.25 -12.50 6.65
N THR A 44 7.97 -13.77 6.40
CA THR A 44 8.92 -14.70 5.75
C THR A 44 8.81 -14.71 4.23
N MET A 45 7.78 -14.06 3.68
CA MET A 45 7.58 -13.95 2.24
C MET A 45 8.81 -13.37 1.51
N PRO A 46 9.22 -13.94 0.38
CA PRO A 46 10.27 -13.39 -0.47
C PRO A 46 10.03 -11.93 -0.88
N SER A 47 11.10 -11.22 -1.22
CA SER A 47 11.03 -9.83 -1.66
C SER A 47 10.23 -9.69 -2.96
N ARG A 48 9.14 -8.92 -2.96
CA ARG A 48 8.32 -8.62 -4.15
C ARG A 48 9.13 -7.90 -5.22
N VAL A 49 9.99 -6.96 -4.81
CA VAL A 49 10.87 -6.24 -5.75
C VAL A 49 11.85 -7.19 -6.43
N ARG A 50 12.52 -8.07 -5.68
CA ARG A 50 13.46 -9.04 -6.28
C ARG A 50 12.76 -10.08 -7.14
N ALA A 51 11.56 -10.52 -6.73
CA ALA A 51 10.75 -11.44 -7.51
C ALA A 51 10.35 -10.85 -8.87
N ILE A 52 10.05 -9.54 -8.92
CA ILE A 52 9.69 -8.83 -10.16
C ILE A 52 10.93 -8.56 -11.02
N LEU A 53 11.98 -7.95 -10.44
CA LEU A 53 13.14 -7.50 -11.20
C LEU A 53 14.05 -8.62 -11.65
N TYR A 54 14.16 -9.69 -10.87
CA TYR A 54 15.15 -10.76 -11.08
C TYR A 54 14.55 -12.16 -11.15
N ASN A 55 13.23 -12.29 -11.11
CA ASN A 55 12.51 -13.57 -11.01
C ASN A 55 12.97 -14.43 -9.82
N GLU A 56 13.51 -13.79 -8.76
CA GLU A 56 14.04 -14.46 -7.59
C GLU A 56 12.92 -14.92 -6.67
N LYS A 57 12.81 -16.25 -6.50
CA LYS A 57 11.79 -16.89 -5.63
C LYS A 57 10.35 -16.44 -5.94
N GLN A 58 10.04 -16.12 -7.20
CA GLN A 58 8.72 -15.61 -7.57
C GLN A 58 7.63 -16.66 -7.33
N GLU A 59 7.87 -17.92 -7.67
CA GLU A 59 6.93 -19.02 -7.44
C GLU A 59 6.65 -19.20 -5.95
N GLN A 60 7.70 -19.24 -5.12
CA GLN A 60 7.58 -19.32 -3.67
C GLN A 60 6.78 -18.12 -3.12
N LEU A 61 7.01 -16.91 -3.62
CA LEU A 61 6.27 -15.72 -3.21
C LEU A 61 4.76 -15.86 -3.50
N ILE A 62 4.41 -16.32 -4.71
CA ILE A 62 3.01 -16.49 -5.13
C ILE A 62 2.35 -17.59 -4.27
N GLU A 63 3.05 -18.68 -3.99
CA GLU A 63 2.56 -19.77 -3.15
C GLU A 63 2.28 -19.27 -1.71
N GLU A 64 3.25 -18.60 -1.07
CA GLU A 64 3.08 -18.07 0.29
C GLU A 64 1.99 -16.98 0.37
N MET A 65 1.84 -16.13 -0.66
CA MET A 65 0.75 -15.17 -0.74
C MET A 65 -0.60 -15.88 -0.87
N SER A 66 -0.68 -16.91 -1.73
CA SER A 66 -1.91 -17.69 -1.95
C SER A 66 -2.35 -18.42 -0.70
N GLU A 67 -1.42 -19.04 0.02
CA GLU A 67 -1.67 -19.69 1.30
C GLU A 67 -2.18 -18.69 2.35
N SER A 68 -1.55 -17.52 2.43
CA SER A 68 -1.97 -16.45 3.34
C SER A 68 -3.38 -15.93 3.02
N VAL A 69 -3.74 -15.82 1.73
CA VAL A 69 -5.10 -15.44 1.30
C VAL A 69 -6.10 -16.54 1.70
N ASN A 70 -5.78 -17.82 1.44
CA ASN A 70 -6.63 -18.94 1.82
C ASN A 70 -6.90 -18.94 3.35
N GLN A 71 -5.86 -18.78 4.16
CA GLN A 71 -6.01 -18.72 5.62
C GLN A 71 -6.91 -17.56 6.09
N LEU A 72 -6.81 -16.40 5.45
CA LEU A 72 -7.69 -15.27 5.75
C LEU A 72 -9.15 -15.58 5.39
N VAL A 73 -9.40 -16.16 4.22
CA VAL A 73 -10.74 -16.54 3.77
C VAL A 73 -11.33 -17.65 4.65
N GLU A 74 -10.58 -18.70 4.96
CA GLU A 74 -10.97 -19.77 5.88
C GLU A 74 -11.29 -19.24 7.29
N SER A 75 -10.60 -18.18 7.72
CA SER A 75 -10.89 -17.49 8.99
C SER A 75 -12.11 -16.59 8.92
N GLY A 76 -12.73 -16.46 7.74
CA GLY A 76 -13.98 -15.72 7.52
C GLY A 76 -13.81 -14.33 6.93
N ALA A 77 -12.63 -13.93 6.44
CA ALA A 77 -12.46 -12.64 5.78
C ALA A 77 -13.31 -12.53 4.51
N THR A 78 -14.09 -11.45 4.41
CA THR A 78 -14.95 -11.15 3.26
C THR A 78 -14.37 -10.05 2.37
N LYS A 79 -13.41 -9.28 2.90
CA LYS A 79 -12.60 -8.29 2.18
C LYS A 79 -11.17 -8.40 2.65
N ILE A 80 -10.21 -8.39 1.73
CA ILE A 80 -8.79 -8.51 2.03
C ILE A 80 -8.04 -7.27 1.52
N LEU A 81 -7.32 -6.60 2.42
CA LEU A 81 -6.37 -5.55 2.12
C LEU A 81 -4.97 -6.16 2.02
N LEU A 82 -4.29 -5.97 0.89
CA LEU A 82 -2.88 -6.33 0.76
C LEU A 82 -2.02 -5.19 1.30
N GLY A 83 -1.27 -5.42 2.37
CA GLY A 83 -0.39 -4.45 3.02
C GLY A 83 0.87 -4.10 2.20
N CYS A 84 0.82 -4.19 0.87
CA CYS A 84 1.92 -3.89 -0.03
C CYS A 84 1.41 -3.61 -1.45
N ILE A 85 1.63 -2.40 -1.96
CA ILE A 85 1.19 -2.06 -3.33
C ILE A 85 1.97 -2.83 -4.40
N THR A 86 3.26 -3.07 -4.20
CA THR A 86 4.06 -3.88 -5.16
C THR A 86 3.49 -5.30 -5.33
N ALA A 87 2.87 -5.85 -4.28
CA ALA A 87 2.23 -7.17 -4.33
C ALA A 87 1.00 -7.23 -5.26
N HIS A 88 0.40 -6.08 -5.58
CA HIS A 88 -0.73 -6.00 -6.52
C HIS A 88 -0.38 -6.47 -7.94
N HIS A 89 0.91 -6.53 -8.29
CA HIS A 89 1.36 -7.17 -9.53
C HIS A 89 0.95 -8.64 -9.65
N PHE A 90 0.80 -9.32 -8.52
CA PHE A 90 0.50 -10.75 -8.47
C PHE A 90 -0.98 -11.07 -8.29
N LEU A 91 -1.87 -10.06 -8.22
CA LEU A 91 -3.29 -10.25 -7.93
C LEU A 91 -3.96 -11.31 -8.81
N GLU A 92 -3.70 -11.29 -10.13
CA GLU A 92 -4.28 -12.25 -11.09
C GLU A 92 -3.82 -13.70 -10.86
N LYS A 93 -2.76 -13.90 -10.08
CA LYS A 93 -2.21 -15.23 -9.75
C LYS A 93 -2.67 -15.74 -8.38
N LEU A 94 -3.40 -14.92 -7.61
CA LEU A 94 -3.87 -15.29 -6.28
C LEU A 94 -5.27 -15.92 -6.33
N PRO A 95 -5.62 -16.82 -5.39
CA PRO A 95 -6.98 -17.29 -5.22
C PRO A 95 -7.88 -16.19 -4.64
N HIS A 96 -9.20 -16.37 -4.74
CA HIS A 96 -10.21 -15.51 -4.10
C HIS A 96 -10.08 -14.02 -4.48
N GLN A 97 -9.81 -13.72 -5.76
CA GLN A 97 -9.60 -12.36 -6.25
C GLN A 97 -10.81 -11.44 -5.95
N GLU A 98 -12.01 -11.98 -5.90
CA GLU A 98 -13.27 -11.27 -5.66
C GLU A 98 -13.37 -10.64 -4.27
N VAL A 99 -12.60 -11.14 -3.30
CA VAL A 99 -12.54 -10.56 -1.95
C VAL A 99 -11.32 -9.67 -1.74
N ILE A 100 -10.33 -9.69 -2.66
CA ILE A 100 -9.12 -8.86 -2.56
C ILE A 100 -9.39 -7.47 -3.11
N ILE A 101 -9.09 -6.45 -2.30
CA ILE A 101 -9.24 -5.05 -2.70
C ILE A 101 -8.03 -4.61 -3.52
N ASN A 102 -8.27 -4.24 -4.78
CA ASN A 102 -7.23 -3.63 -5.61
C ASN A 102 -7.10 -2.12 -5.30
N ALA A 103 -6.20 -1.78 -4.38
CA ALA A 103 -6.01 -0.42 -3.93
C ALA A 103 -5.51 0.51 -5.06
N ALA A 104 -4.71 0.01 -6.01
CA ALA A 104 -4.22 0.81 -7.13
C ALA A 104 -5.36 1.21 -8.09
N GLU A 105 -6.26 0.28 -8.42
CA GLU A 105 -7.43 0.57 -9.26
C GLU A 105 -8.42 1.53 -8.58
N LEU A 106 -8.66 1.36 -7.29
CA LEU A 106 -9.54 2.26 -6.54
C LEU A 106 -8.99 3.67 -6.52
N THR A 107 -7.68 3.80 -6.29
CA THR A 107 -6.99 5.08 -6.32
C THR A 107 -7.12 5.76 -7.67
N ALA A 108 -6.90 5.02 -8.75
CA ALA A 108 -6.99 5.55 -10.11
C ALA A 108 -8.38 6.11 -10.46
N LYS A 109 -9.44 5.51 -9.92
CA LYS A 109 -10.83 5.99 -10.12
C LYS A 109 -11.12 7.34 -9.47
N CYS A 110 -10.32 7.72 -8.48
CA CYS A 110 -10.48 8.99 -7.75
C CYS A 110 -9.56 10.09 -8.28
N ILE A 111 -8.72 9.79 -9.30
CA ILE A 111 -7.73 10.73 -9.84
C ILE A 111 -8.20 11.26 -11.18
N GLU A 112 -8.40 12.58 -11.27
CA GLU A 112 -8.68 13.25 -12.53
C GLU A 112 -7.45 13.26 -13.46
N PRO A 113 -7.64 13.29 -14.80
CA PRO A 113 -6.55 13.40 -15.76
C PRO A 113 -5.59 14.56 -15.45
N GLY A 114 -4.31 14.39 -15.77
CA GLY A 114 -3.28 15.40 -15.58
C GLY A 114 -1.95 14.83 -15.10
N GLU A 115 -1.03 15.70 -14.73
CA GLU A 115 0.29 15.30 -14.26
C GLU A 115 0.25 14.87 -12.77
N ILE A 116 0.96 13.78 -12.46
CA ILE A 116 1.00 13.19 -11.12
C ILE A 116 2.34 12.52 -10.83
N ALA A 117 2.93 12.80 -9.70
CA ALA A 117 4.09 12.06 -9.24
C ALA A 117 3.66 10.75 -8.54
N VAL A 118 4.37 9.66 -8.81
CA VAL A 118 4.11 8.37 -8.17
C VAL A 118 5.38 7.87 -7.48
N LEU A 119 5.37 7.93 -6.15
CA LEU A 119 6.47 7.49 -5.30
C LEU A 119 6.29 6.00 -4.96
N CYS A 120 6.96 5.13 -5.70
CA CYS A 120 6.84 3.69 -5.52
C CYS A 120 8.18 2.97 -5.70
N THR A 121 8.22 1.69 -5.39
CA THR A 121 9.43 0.87 -5.58
C THR A 121 9.72 0.64 -7.05
N GLU A 122 10.99 0.33 -7.38
CA GLU A 122 11.40 -0.05 -8.73
C GLU A 122 10.61 -1.26 -9.24
N GLY A 123 10.30 -2.22 -8.36
CA GLY A 123 9.47 -3.37 -8.73
C GLY A 123 8.07 -2.97 -9.16
N SER A 124 7.45 -1.96 -8.50
CA SER A 124 6.15 -1.44 -8.92
C SER A 124 6.21 -0.68 -10.25
N MET A 125 7.31 0.02 -10.50
CA MET A 125 7.53 0.72 -11.78
C MET A 125 7.71 -0.29 -12.92
N GLU A 126 8.61 -1.26 -12.77
CA GLU A 126 8.90 -2.29 -13.78
C GLU A 126 7.67 -3.14 -14.09
N ALA A 127 6.91 -3.52 -13.07
CA ALA A 127 5.66 -4.27 -13.22
C ALA A 127 4.53 -3.47 -13.85
N GLY A 128 4.70 -2.15 -13.98
CA GLY A 128 3.67 -1.26 -14.51
C GLY A 128 2.41 -1.19 -13.63
N VAL A 129 2.54 -1.39 -12.31
CA VAL A 129 1.38 -1.37 -11.40
C VAL A 129 0.58 -0.09 -11.55
N TRP A 130 1.25 1.05 -11.60
CA TRP A 130 0.61 2.35 -11.74
C TRP A 130 0.34 2.76 -13.18
N THR A 131 1.22 2.42 -14.11
CA THR A 131 1.07 2.77 -15.53
C THR A 131 -0.19 2.15 -16.14
N LYS A 132 -0.53 0.93 -15.71
CA LYS A 132 -1.74 0.23 -16.16
C LYS A 132 -3.03 0.93 -15.71
N VAL A 133 -3.09 1.38 -14.47
CA VAL A 133 -4.31 1.95 -13.88
C VAL A 133 -4.43 3.46 -14.08
N LEU A 134 -3.32 4.20 -14.19
CA LEU A 134 -3.28 5.65 -14.40
C LEU A 134 -3.01 6.03 -15.87
N SER A 135 -3.49 5.23 -16.82
CA SER A 135 -3.27 5.48 -18.27
C SER A 135 -3.82 6.83 -18.77
N HIS A 136 -4.70 7.46 -18.00
CA HIS A 136 -5.28 8.79 -18.26
C HIS A 136 -4.46 9.95 -17.67
N CYS A 137 -3.34 9.63 -16.98
CA CYS A 137 -2.45 10.61 -16.36
C CYS A 137 -1.06 10.59 -16.98
N LEU A 138 -0.37 11.74 -16.93
CA LEU A 138 1.05 11.83 -17.18
C LEU A 138 1.79 11.52 -15.86
N ILE A 139 2.36 10.30 -15.76
CA ILE A 139 3.04 9.86 -14.56
C ILE A 139 4.49 10.36 -14.56
N VAL A 140 4.88 11.02 -13.47
CA VAL A 140 6.26 11.38 -13.16
C VAL A 140 6.79 10.43 -12.08
N TYR A 141 7.73 9.59 -12.47
CA TYR A 141 8.43 8.71 -11.52
C TYR A 141 9.70 9.39 -10.98
N PRO A 142 10.17 8.99 -9.79
CA PRO A 142 11.46 9.42 -9.28
C PRO A 142 12.60 9.07 -10.23
N SER A 143 13.60 9.95 -10.39
CA SER A 143 14.86 9.66 -11.06
C SER A 143 15.67 8.58 -10.31
N GLU A 144 16.75 8.06 -10.91
CA GLU A 144 17.59 7.06 -10.25
C GLU A 144 18.15 7.54 -8.90
N GLU A 145 18.55 8.80 -8.79
CA GLU A 145 19.04 9.40 -7.55
C GLU A 145 17.89 9.52 -6.52
N GLN A 146 16.74 9.99 -6.96
CA GLN A 146 15.54 10.07 -6.13
C GLN A 146 15.07 8.68 -5.66
N LEU A 147 15.17 7.63 -6.50
CA LEU A 147 14.85 6.26 -6.11
C LEU A 147 15.78 5.72 -5.03
N LYS A 148 17.07 6.06 -5.06
CA LYS A 148 18.00 5.70 -3.98
C LYS A 148 17.54 6.31 -2.65
N ARG A 149 17.15 7.58 -2.68
CA ARG A 149 16.64 8.27 -1.50
C ARG A 149 15.31 7.69 -1.03
N LEU A 150 14.42 7.36 -1.95
CA LEU A 150 13.12 6.74 -1.64
C LEU A 150 13.29 5.38 -0.93
N ARG A 151 14.27 4.58 -1.34
CA ARG A 151 14.62 3.32 -0.66
C ARG A 151 15.04 3.54 0.79
N GLU A 152 15.86 4.56 1.06
CA GLU A 152 16.26 4.90 2.43
C GLU A 152 15.04 5.23 3.30
N PHE A 153 14.11 6.03 2.80
CA PHE A 153 12.85 6.34 3.48
C PHE A 153 12.02 5.09 3.79
N ILE A 154 11.91 4.16 2.84
CA ILE A 154 11.20 2.90 3.03
C ILE A 154 11.89 2.04 4.11
N GLU A 155 13.22 1.93 4.07
CA GLU A 155 13.98 1.13 5.03
C GLU A 155 13.95 1.72 6.44
N VAL A 156 13.93 3.04 6.60
CA VAL A 156 13.77 3.71 7.91
C VAL A 156 12.47 3.26 8.58
N VAL A 157 11.37 3.16 7.84
CA VAL A 157 10.09 2.68 8.36
C VAL A 157 10.16 1.21 8.74
N LYS A 158 10.69 0.36 7.86
CA LYS A 158 10.82 -1.08 8.11
C LYS A 158 11.68 -1.41 9.32
N GLN A 159 12.66 -0.56 9.63
CA GLN A 159 13.56 -0.71 10.78
C GLN A 159 13.09 0.00 12.05
N ASP A 160 11.90 0.59 12.04
CA ASP A 160 11.36 1.38 13.16
C ASP A 160 12.31 2.52 13.62
N LYS A 161 12.91 3.21 12.65
CA LYS A 161 13.88 4.29 12.89
C LYS A 161 13.35 5.67 12.49
N ILE A 162 12.03 5.84 12.50
CA ILE A 162 11.42 7.13 12.17
C ILE A 162 11.79 8.16 13.23
N THR A 163 12.30 9.30 12.77
CA THR A 163 12.55 10.50 13.58
C THR A 163 11.91 11.70 12.90
N ILE A 164 11.76 12.79 13.64
CA ILE A 164 11.26 14.05 13.08
C ILE A 164 12.15 14.55 11.93
N GLU A 165 13.45 14.31 12.00
CA GLU A 165 14.39 14.68 10.94
C GLU A 165 14.10 13.89 9.65
N TRP A 166 13.87 12.57 9.73
CA TRP A 166 13.48 11.75 8.59
C TRP A 166 12.15 12.20 7.98
N GLN A 167 11.20 12.58 8.82
CA GLN A 167 9.92 13.10 8.36
C GLN A 167 10.08 14.43 7.61
N MET A 168 10.87 15.37 8.15
CA MET A 168 11.15 16.64 7.49
C MET A 168 11.85 16.44 6.14
N GLN A 169 12.88 15.60 6.08
CA GLN A 169 13.56 15.27 4.82
C GLN A 169 12.62 14.62 3.80
N PHE A 170 11.66 13.81 4.25
CA PHE A 170 10.67 13.22 3.37
C PHE A 170 9.67 14.26 2.86
N VAL A 171 9.26 15.22 3.67
CA VAL A 171 8.44 16.36 3.24
C VAL A 171 9.15 17.18 2.17
N GLU A 172 10.44 17.51 2.37
CA GLU A 172 11.25 18.21 1.38
C GLU A 172 11.35 17.40 0.07
N TYR A 173 11.57 16.10 0.18
CA TYR A 173 11.61 15.18 -0.96
C TYR A 173 10.28 15.20 -1.75
N ILE A 174 9.14 15.11 -1.09
CA ILE A 174 7.82 15.20 -1.72
C ILE A 174 7.66 16.56 -2.41
N ASN A 175 8.02 17.65 -1.75
CA ASN A 175 7.87 19.01 -2.27
C ASN A 175 8.79 19.31 -3.46
N SER A 176 9.89 18.55 -3.64
CA SER A 176 10.82 18.70 -4.77
C SER A 176 10.23 18.29 -6.13
N PHE A 177 9.13 17.53 -6.15
CA PHE A 177 8.46 17.17 -7.41
C PHE A 177 7.68 18.36 -7.98
N GLY A 178 7.73 18.56 -9.31
CA GLY A 178 6.99 19.62 -10.00
C GLY A 178 5.48 19.44 -9.97
N CYS A 179 5.00 18.21 -9.82
CA CYS A 179 3.57 17.88 -9.80
C CYS A 179 2.88 18.43 -8.56
N LYS A 180 1.62 18.86 -8.72
CA LYS A 180 0.77 19.26 -7.59
C LYS A 180 0.33 18.04 -6.76
N ARG A 181 0.05 16.91 -7.43
CA ARG A 181 -0.46 15.68 -6.84
C ARG A 181 0.64 14.64 -6.73
N VAL A 182 0.66 13.92 -5.62
CA VAL A 182 1.67 12.88 -5.31
C VAL A 182 0.98 11.64 -4.76
N VAL A 183 1.12 10.51 -5.45
CA VAL A 183 0.71 9.20 -4.95
C VAL A 183 1.82 8.60 -4.10
N LEU A 184 1.52 8.23 -2.87
CA LEU A 184 2.41 7.46 -2.00
C LEU A 184 2.25 5.96 -2.30
N GLY A 185 2.85 5.53 -3.41
CA GLY A 185 2.69 4.18 -3.99
C GLY A 185 3.43 3.06 -3.27
N CYS A 186 3.90 3.30 -2.04
CA CYS A 186 4.47 2.31 -1.12
C CYS A 186 3.87 2.51 0.26
N THR A 187 3.46 1.45 0.91
CA THR A 187 2.71 1.48 2.17
C THR A 187 3.51 2.03 3.37
N GLU A 188 4.82 2.06 3.28
CA GLU A 188 5.70 2.68 4.25
C GLU A 188 5.67 4.21 4.21
N LEU A 189 5.42 4.81 3.04
CA LEU A 189 5.52 6.26 2.86
C LEU A 189 4.48 7.07 3.67
N PRO A 190 3.21 6.66 3.74
CA PRO A 190 2.26 7.31 4.64
C PRO A 190 2.66 7.21 6.12
N VAL A 191 3.28 6.08 6.52
CA VAL A 191 3.78 5.90 7.90
C VAL A 191 4.89 6.90 8.21
N LEU A 192 5.83 7.10 7.28
CA LEU A 192 6.91 8.07 7.44
C LEU A 192 6.37 9.50 7.45
N LEU A 193 5.44 9.82 6.55
CA LEU A 193 4.85 11.16 6.49
C LEU A 193 4.13 11.51 7.80
N GLY A 194 3.39 10.55 8.38
CA GLY A 194 2.63 10.76 9.61
C GLY A 194 1.66 11.94 9.47
N ASP A 195 1.68 12.85 10.46
CA ASP A 195 0.84 14.06 10.48
C ASP A 195 1.54 15.29 9.87
N CYS A 196 2.72 15.12 9.24
CA CYS A 196 3.46 16.22 8.63
C CYS A 196 2.72 16.77 7.40
N LYS A 197 2.71 18.11 7.29
CA LYS A 197 2.08 18.79 6.15
C LYS A 197 3.06 18.95 4.99
N THR A 198 2.54 18.84 3.78
CA THR A 198 3.26 19.09 2.53
C THR A 198 2.55 20.19 1.74
N GLU A 199 3.22 20.74 0.73
CA GLU A 199 2.62 21.67 -0.24
C GLU A 199 1.83 20.91 -1.34
N LYS A 200 1.91 19.58 -1.34
CA LYS A 200 1.30 18.71 -2.34
C LYS A 200 -0.01 18.12 -1.86
N GLU A 201 -0.87 17.82 -2.80
CA GLU A 201 -2.04 16.97 -2.61
C GLU A 201 -1.58 15.50 -2.54
N ILE A 202 -1.65 14.93 -1.35
CA ILE A 202 -1.20 13.55 -1.11
C ILE A 202 -2.34 12.57 -1.35
N ILE A 203 -2.05 11.54 -2.13
CA ILE A 203 -2.96 10.46 -2.44
C ILE A 203 -2.36 9.16 -1.88
N ASP A 204 -3.06 8.57 -0.92
CA ASP A 204 -2.68 7.32 -0.26
C ASP A 204 -3.60 6.18 -0.72
N PRO A 205 -3.07 5.20 -1.46
CA PRO A 205 -3.86 4.10 -2.00
C PRO A 205 -4.54 3.23 -0.95
N MET A 206 -3.88 3.03 0.19
CA MET A 206 -4.48 2.22 1.25
C MET A 206 -5.60 2.97 1.97
N GLN A 207 -5.53 4.30 2.03
CA GLN A 207 -6.63 5.12 2.52
C GLN A 207 -7.85 5.02 1.59
N CYS A 208 -7.65 5.11 0.27
CA CYS A 208 -8.71 4.91 -0.72
C CYS A 208 -9.36 3.52 -0.59
N ALA A 209 -8.55 2.48 -0.37
CA ALA A 209 -9.03 1.12 -0.17
C ALA A 209 -9.88 0.97 1.10
N ILE A 210 -9.45 1.55 2.22
CA ILE A 210 -10.17 1.53 3.49
C ILE A 210 -11.51 2.28 3.37
N GLU A 211 -11.51 3.45 2.75
CA GLU A 211 -12.72 4.26 2.53
C GLU A 211 -13.74 3.54 1.68
N SER A 212 -13.31 2.78 0.66
CA SER A 212 -14.21 1.98 -0.16
C SER A 212 -14.96 0.90 0.63
N ILE A 213 -14.33 0.33 1.66
CA ILE A 213 -14.97 -0.65 2.54
C ILE A 213 -15.93 0.05 3.51
N SER A 214 -15.47 1.14 4.15
CA SER A 214 -16.25 1.82 5.19
C SER A 214 -17.50 2.53 4.65
N SER A 215 -17.47 3.00 3.38
CA SER A 215 -18.60 3.64 2.72
C SER A 215 -19.71 2.66 2.35
N ASN A 216 -19.37 1.41 2.08
CA ASN A 216 -20.34 0.36 1.72
C ASN A 216 -21.03 -0.27 2.95
N THR A 217 -20.61 0.08 4.16
CA THR A 217 -21.12 -0.50 5.41
C THR A 217 -22.10 0.43 6.13
N ARG A 218 -22.31 1.64 5.61
CA ARG A 218 -23.32 2.61 6.07
C ARG A 218 -24.57 2.54 5.22
#